data_097e395efbf198451357026ff919427b
#
_entry.id   097e395efbf198451357026ff919427b
#
_cell.length_a   1.000
_cell.length_b   1.000
_cell.length_c   1.000
_cell.angle_alpha   90.00
_cell.angle_beta   90.00
_cell.angle_gamma   90.00
#
_symmetry.space_group_name_H-M   'P 1'
#
loop_
_entity.id
_entity.type
_entity.pdbx_description
1 polymer ?
#
loop_
_entity_poly.entity_id
_entity_poly.type
_entity_poly.pdbx_seq_one_letter_code
_entity_poly.pdbx_strand_id
1 'polypeptide(L)'
;MLRLSLPITVYCCAMAVLLGACMGSFLNCLTWRMLHGESVLRGRSHCDACGHVLGVRDLVPVLSYVCSGGKCRYCGAKLSARHVWGELAGGAMFVSALLKYDISLQVLEAWLLACVLLACAFADLEGYIIPDQFLLFGAGVFIVFLVWEPEPLHRLIQGALGGLAVPGALLAVVLMMEKRMGREAMGGGDLKLLALTGLYLGWMGNLLCLLLACVLGICAGLASGRRDAPIPWGPSIAAAAWVTLLTGDRVLQWYLSLFGM
;
A
#
# COMPACT_ATOMS: atom_id res chain seq x y z
N MET A 1 -5.06 -21.14 7.32
CA MET A 1 -6.07 -21.53 6.29
C MET A 1 -7.42 -21.52 6.96
N LEU A 2 -8.40 -20.89 6.34
CA LEU A 2 -9.77 -20.82 6.86
C LEU A 2 -10.28 -22.21 7.24
N ARG A 3 -10.56 -22.42 8.54
CA ARG A 3 -11.11 -23.69 9.07
C ARG A 3 -12.62 -23.79 8.86
N LEU A 4 -13.13 -23.15 7.81
CA LEU A 4 -14.54 -23.09 7.46
C LEU A 4 -14.88 -24.10 6.37
N SER A 5 -16.16 -24.41 6.22
CA SER A 5 -16.59 -25.18 5.05
C SER A 5 -16.29 -24.45 3.75
N LEU A 6 -16.02 -25.18 2.67
CA LEU A 6 -15.66 -24.61 1.36
C LEU A 6 -16.59 -23.47 0.91
N PRO A 7 -17.93 -23.59 0.98
CA PRO A 7 -18.82 -22.52 0.54
C PRO A 7 -18.69 -21.25 1.38
N ILE A 8 -18.49 -21.37 2.68
CA ILE A 8 -18.28 -20.20 3.56
C ILE A 8 -16.94 -19.55 3.26
N THR A 9 -15.89 -20.32 3.02
CA THR A 9 -14.58 -19.80 2.63
C THR A 9 -14.66 -19.00 1.33
N VAL A 10 -15.32 -19.54 0.30
CA VAL A 10 -15.52 -18.84 -0.98
C VAL A 10 -16.29 -17.54 -0.78
N TYR A 11 -17.37 -17.58 0.04
CA TYR A 11 -18.15 -16.40 0.35
C TYR A 11 -17.30 -15.31 1.05
N CYS A 12 -16.54 -15.67 2.07
CA CYS A 12 -15.66 -14.73 2.80
C CYS A 12 -14.58 -14.13 1.87
N CYS A 13 -13.97 -14.96 1.01
CA CYS A 13 -13.00 -14.47 0.03
C CYS A 13 -13.63 -13.50 -0.98
N ALA A 14 -14.82 -13.81 -1.50
CA ALA A 14 -15.53 -12.92 -2.42
C ALA A 14 -15.88 -11.60 -1.76
N MET A 15 -16.34 -11.61 -0.51
CA MET A 15 -16.62 -10.40 0.26
C MET A 15 -15.36 -9.58 0.53
N ALA A 16 -14.23 -10.23 0.86
CA ALA A 16 -12.95 -9.55 1.06
C ALA A 16 -12.46 -8.88 -0.23
N VAL A 17 -12.56 -9.56 -1.38
CA VAL A 17 -12.21 -8.97 -2.68
C VAL A 17 -13.08 -7.77 -2.99
N LEU A 18 -14.40 -7.89 -2.81
CA LEU A 18 -15.33 -6.79 -3.08
C LEU A 18 -15.05 -5.59 -2.18
N LEU A 19 -14.90 -5.83 -0.87
CA LEU A 19 -14.59 -4.79 0.11
C LEU A 19 -13.26 -4.11 -0.22
N GLY A 20 -12.22 -4.88 -0.50
CA GLY A 20 -10.90 -4.37 -0.88
C GLY A 20 -10.93 -3.57 -2.18
N ALA A 21 -11.66 -4.01 -3.18
CA ALA A 21 -11.82 -3.28 -4.44
C ALA A 21 -12.57 -1.94 -4.23
N CYS A 22 -13.63 -1.93 -3.42
CA CYS A 22 -14.33 -0.70 -3.05
C CYS A 22 -13.40 0.27 -2.30
N MET A 23 -12.59 -0.24 -1.35
CA MET A 23 -11.62 0.57 -0.64
C MET A 23 -10.53 1.12 -1.58
N GLY A 24 -10.02 0.32 -2.52
CA GLY A 24 -9.07 0.77 -3.53
C GLY A 24 -9.60 1.91 -4.39
N SER A 25 -10.84 1.78 -4.86
CA SER A 25 -11.54 2.83 -5.61
C SER A 25 -11.72 4.12 -4.79
N PHE A 26 -12.17 3.97 -3.55
CA PHE A 26 -12.36 5.09 -2.62
C PHE A 26 -11.05 5.82 -2.31
N LEU A 27 -9.99 5.08 -1.97
CA LEU A 27 -8.69 5.66 -1.61
C LEU A 27 -8.04 6.38 -2.80
N ASN A 28 -8.20 5.86 -4.01
CA ASN A 28 -7.70 6.55 -5.21
C ASN A 28 -8.41 7.90 -5.42
N CYS A 29 -9.73 7.96 -5.23
CA CYS A 29 -10.49 9.21 -5.28
C CYS A 29 -10.11 10.16 -4.13
N LEU A 30 -9.95 9.63 -2.91
CA LEU A 30 -9.57 10.37 -1.72
C LEU A 30 -8.21 11.07 -1.91
N THR A 31 -7.19 10.32 -2.32
CA THR A 31 -5.84 10.85 -2.54
C THR A 31 -5.80 11.90 -3.64
N TRP A 32 -6.52 11.67 -4.73
CA TRP A 32 -6.61 12.64 -5.82
C TRP A 32 -7.21 13.96 -5.33
N ARG A 33 -8.34 13.92 -4.60
CA ARG A 33 -8.98 15.12 -4.05
C ARG A 33 -8.10 15.87 -3.06
N MET A 34 -7.42 15.13 -2.17
CA MET A 34 -6.51 15.75 -1.20
C MET A 34 -5.38 16.52 -1.89
N LEU A 35 -4.80 15.97 -2.96
CA LEU A 35 -3.69 16.59 -3.68
C LEU A 35 -4.15 17.78 -4.53
N HIS A 36 -5.40 17.79 -5.00
CA HIS A 36 -5.97 18.89 -5.80
C HIS A 36 -6.73 19.93 -4.98
N GLY A 37 -6.70 19.82 -3.63
CA GLY A 37 -7.37 20.77 -2.73
C GLY A 37 -8.90 20.69 -2.78
N GLU A 38 -9.48 19.59 -3.26
CA GLU A 38 -10.90 19.37 -3.28
C GLU A 38 -11.44 18.84 -1.95
N SER A 39 -12.71 19.12 -1.65
CA SER A 39 -13.32 18.60 -0.44
C SER A 39 -13.45 17.08 -0.48
N VAL A 40 -12.87 16.43 0.53
CA VAL A 40 -12.91 14.98 0.72
C VAL A 40 -14.32 14.51 1.11
N LEU A 41 -15.04 15.31 1.88
CA LEU A 41 -16.36 14.97 2.45
C LEU A 41 -17.53 15.40 1.56
N ARG A 42 -17.33 16.32 0.62
CA ARG A 42 -18.38 16.86 -0.22
C ARG A 42 -18.05 16.68 -1.69
N GLY A 43 -19.03 16.23 -2.46
CA GLY A 43 -18.91 16.03 -3.90
C GLY A 43 -19.16 14.58 -4.30
N ARG A 44 -19.62 14.39 -5.54
CA ARG A 44 -19.81 13.07 -6.17
C ARG A 44 -18.70 12.83 -7.18
N SER A 45 -18.38 11.57 -7.44
CA SER A 45 -17.45 11.20 -8.50
C SER A 45 -18.01 11.66 -9.85
N HIS A 46 -17.18 12.27 -10.67
CA HIS A 46 -17.56 12.79 -11.98
C HIS A 46 -16.50 12.38 -13.03
N CYS A 47 -16.86 12.47 -14.28
CA CYS A 47 -15.93 12.22 -15.38
C CYS A 47 -15.05 13.45 -15.59
N ASP A 48 -13.74 13.31 -15.58
CA ASP A 48 -12.78 14.41 -15.74
C ASP A 48 -12.91 15.12 -17.10
N ALA A 49 -13.41 14.40 -18.13
CA ALA A 49 -13.54 14.96 -19.47
C ALA A 49 -14.84 15.74 -19.71
N CYS A 50 -15.98 15.28 -19.14
CA CYS A 50 -17.29 15.91 -19.40
C CYS A 50 -17.98 16.46 -18.16
N GLY A 51 -17.42 16.29 -16.97
CA GLY A 51 -18.02 16.77 -15.72
C GLY A 51 -19.29 16.02 -15.28
N HIS A 52 -19.73 14.99 -16.05
CA HIS A 52 -20.95 14.26 -15.72
C HIS A 52 -20.79 13.48 -14.42
N VAL A 53 -21.75 13.62 -13.51
CA VAL A 53 -21.75 12.92 -12.21
C VAL A 53 -22.04 11.45 -12.41
N LEU A 54 -21.10 10.59 -11.93
CA LEU A 54 -21.21 9.15 -12.11
C LEU A 54 -22.31 8.54 -11.24
N GLY A 55 -23.07 7.62 -11.82
CA GLY A 55 -24.10 6.85 -11.14
C GLY A 55 -23.54 5.64 -10.42
N VAL A 56 -24.36 4.97 -9.60
CA VAL A 56 -23.97 3.77 -8.85
C VAL A 56 -23.45 2.67 -9.78
N ARG A 57 -24.04 2.51 -10.97
CA ARG A 57 -23.61 1.50 -11.97
C ARG A 57 -22.23 1.80 -12.55
N ASP A 58 -21.81 3.05 -12.54
CA ASP A 58 -20.51 3.48 -13.07
C ASP A 58 -19.40 3.38 -12.00
N LEU A 59 -19.78 3.15 -10.74
CA LEU A 59 -18.90 3.06 -9.58
C LEU A 59 -18.69 1.62 -9.08
N VAL A 60 -19.28 0.60 -9.74
CA VAL A 60 -19.03 -0.80 -9.39
C VAL A 60 -17.58 -1.16 -9.77
N PRO A 61 -16.71 -1.49 -8.79
CA PRO A 61 -15.30 -1.70 -9.06
C PRO A 61 -15.08 -2.78 -10.12
N VAL A 62 -14.10 -2.56 -11.00
CA VAL A 62 -13.69 -3.43 -12.12
C VAL A 62 -14.81 -3.65 -13.14
N LEU A 63 -16.02 -4.02 -12.70
CA LEU A 63 -17.12 -4.36 -13.59
C LEU A 63 -17.57 -3.16 -14.43
N SER A 64 -17.67 -1.97 -13.86
CA SER A 64 -18.04 -0.76 -14.58
C SER A 64 -17.09 -0.46 -15.73
N TYR A 65 -15.79 -0.60 -15.48
CA TYR A 65 -14.74 -0.39 -16.48
C TYR A 65 -14.80 -1.43 -17.60
N VAL A 66 -14.94 -2.70 -17.26
CA VAL A 66 -15.04 -3.79 -18.25
C VAL A 66 -16.30 -3.64 -19.09
N CYS A 67 -17.46 -3.39 -18.47
CA CYS A 67 -18.74 -3.21 -19.17
C CYS A 67 -18.79 -1.96 -20.05
N SER A 68 -18.03 -0.91 -19.71
CA SER A 68 -17.94 0.32 -20.52
C SER A 68 -16.83 0.28 -21.57
N GLY A 69 -16.04 -0.81 -21.64
CA GLY A 69 -14.90 -0.94 -22.54
C GLY A 69 -13.80 0.09 -22.26
N GLY A 70 -13.62 0.48 -21.00
CA GLY A 70 -12.62 1.49 -20.59
C GLY A 70 -12.93 2.91 -21.04
N LYS A 71 -14.20 3.23 -21.30
CA LYS A 71 -14.64 4.55 -21.77
C LYS A 71 -15.78 5.09 -20.92
N CYS A 72 -15.84 6.41 -20.82
CA CYS A 72 -16.97 7.05 -20.18
C CYS A 72 -18.27 6.74 -20.96
N ARG A 73 -19.31 6.30 -20.27
CA ARG A 73 -20.59 5.92 -20.86
C ARG A 73 -21.32 7.11 -21.50
N TYR A 74 -21.01 8.34 -21.06
CA TYR A 74 -21.72 9.57 -21.46
C TYR A 74 -21.00 10.32 -22.58
N CYS A 75 -19.67 10.41 -22.55
CA CYS A 75 -18.90 11.18 -23.53
C CYS A 75 -17.94 10.34 -24.37
N GLY A 76 -17.77 9.05 -24.08
CA GLY A 76 -16.86 8.17 -24.81
C GLY A 76 -15.38 8.39 -24.54
N ALA A 77 -15.00 9.34 -23.69
CA ALA A 77 -13.59 9.58 -23.33
C ALA A 77 -12.99 8.34 -22.65
N LYS A 78 -11.72 8.04 -22.95
CA LYS A 78 -10.98 6.92 -22.36
C LYS A 78 -10.79 7.16 -20.87
N LEU A 79 -11.14 6.16 -20.07
CA LEU A 79 -10.87 6.13 -18.63
C LEU A 79 -9.47 5.62 -18.35
N SER A 80 -8.81 6.17 -17.35
CA SER A 80 -7.50 5.70 -16.94
C SER A 80 -7.58 4.29 -16.34
N ALA A 81 -6.75 3.38 -16.82
CA ALA A 81 -6.63 2.03 -16.26
C ALA A 81 -6.12 2.03 -14.80
N ARG A 82 -5.55 3.15 -14.33
CA ARG A 82 -5.06 3.31 -12.96
C ARG A 82 -6.13 3.01 -11.90
N HIS A 83 -7.39 3.42 -12.16
CA HIS A 83 -8.51 3.13 -11.25
C HIS A 83 -8.70 1.63 -11.06
N VAL A 84 -8.69 0.87 -12.16
CA VAL A 84 -8.86 -0.59 -12.13
C VAL A 84 -7.71 -1.29 -11.42
N TRP A 85 -6.47 -0.84 -11.65
CA TRP A 85 -5.31 -1.40 -10.94
C TRP A 85 -5.40 -1.18 -9.44
N GLY A 86 -5.88 -0.01 -9.00
CA GLY A 86 -6.13 0.27 -7.59
C GLY A 86 -7.18 -0.63 -6.97
N GLU A 87 -8.27 -0.87 -7.68
CA GLU A 87 -9.36 -1.76 -7.26
C GLU A 87 -8.89 -3.22 -7.17
N LEU A 88 -8.15 -3.68 -8.18
CA LEU A 88 -7.57 -5.03 -8.18
C LEU A 88 -6.54 -5.22 -7.06
N ALA A 89 -5.68 -4.24 -6.84
CA ALA A 89 -4.70 -4.26 -5.76
C ALA A 89 -5.38 -4.33 -4.39
N GLY A 90 -6.40 -3.49 -4.15
CA GLY A 90 -7.19 -3.53 -2.92
C GLY A 90 -7.85 -4.87 -2.68
N GLY A 91 -8.50 -5.42 -3.70
CA GLY A 91 -9.11 -6.76 -3.63
C GLY A 91 -8.09 -7.86 -3.33
N ALA A 92 -6.93 -7.84 -4.01
CA ALA A 92 -5.86 -8.81 -3.80
C ALA A 92 -5.24 -8.70 -2.39
N MET A 93 -5.03 -7.48 -1.89
CA MET A 93 -4.52 -7.27 -0.53
C MET A 93 -5.50 -7.79 0.51
N PHE A 94 -6.77 -7.48 0.40
CA PHE A 94 -7.77 -7.89 1.39
C PHE A 94 -7.95 -9.42 1.43
N VAL A 95 -8.06 -10.07 0.28
CA VAL A 95 -8.21 -11.53 0.26
C VAL A 95 -6.94 -12.25 0.71
N SER A 96 -5.75 -11.76 0.36
CA SER A 96 -4.49 -12.36 0.80
C SER A 96 -4.27 -12.24 2.32
N ALA A 97 -4.66 -11.11 2.93
CA ALA A 97 -4.68 -10.96 4.38
C ALA A 97 -5.65 -11.95 5.05
N LEU A 98 -6.88 -12.07 4.51
CA LEU A 98 -7.86 -13.01 5.02
C LEU A 98 -7.36 -14.47 4.95
N LEU A 99 -6.69 -14.84 3.87
CA LEU A 99 -6.11 -16.18 3.71
C LEU A 99 -4.93 -16.44 4.65
N LYS A 100 -4.16 -15.42 5.02
CA LYS A 100 -3.05 -15.55 5.98
C LYS A 100 -3.53 -15.57 7.42
N TYR A 101 -4.35 -14.61 7.82
CA TYR A 101 -4.67 -14.33 9.21
C TYR A 101 -6.01 -14.92 9.67
N ASP A 102 -6.79 -15.52 8.75
CA ASP A 102 -8.13 -16.03 9.02
C ASP A 102 -9.08 -14.90 9.52
N ILE A 103 -10.22 -15.24 10.09
CA ILE A 103 -11.14 -14.26 10.69
C ILE A 103 -10.64 -13.93 12.09
N SER A 104 -9.80 -12.92 12.21
CA SER A 104 -9.14 -12.51 13.44
C SER A 104 -8.98 -10.99 13.51
N LEU A 105 -8.56 -10.47 14.67
CA LEU A 105 -8.21 -9.05 14.80
C LEU A 105 -7.00 -8.68 13.93
N GLN A 106 -6.10 -9.62 13.69
CA GLN A 106 -4.93 -9.41 12.82
C GLN A 106 -5.31 -9.14 11.36
N VAL A 107 -6.40 -9.77 10.85
CA VAL A 107 -6.86 -9.44 9.48
C VAL A 107 -7.39 -8.03 9.39
N LEU A 108 -8.06 -7.54 10.43
CA LEU A 108 -8.55 -6.15 10.46
C LEU A 108 -7.38 -5.16 10.48
N GLU A 109 -6.37 -5.40 11.30
CA GLU A 109 -5.13 -4.61 11.32
C GLU A 109 -4.46 -4.60 9.95
N ALA A 110 -4.31 -5.78 9.32
CA ALA A 110 -3.72 -5.90 7.99
C ALA A 110 -4.54 -5.15 6.92
N TRP A 111 -5.87 -5.17 6.97
CA TRP A 111 -6.72 -4.40 6.06
C TRP A 111 -6.57 -2.90 6.24
N LEU A 112 -6.47 -2.42 7.48
CA LEU A 112 -6.21 -0.99 7.75
C LEU A 112 -4.82 -0.58 7.24
N LEU A 113 -3.80 -1.41 7.46
CA LEU A 113 -2.47 -1.18 6.88
C LEU A 113 -2.50 -1.19 5.35
N ALA A 114 -3.24 -2.13 4.73
CA ALA A 114 -3.42 -2.16 3.27
C ALA A 114 -4.00 -0.84 2.74
N CYS A 115 -5.00 -0.28 3.43
CA CYS A 115 -5.56 1.02 3.07
C CYS A 115 -4.52 2.14 3.13
N VAL A 116 -3.68 2.17 4.17
CA VAL A 116 -2.59 3.15 4.31
C VAL A 116 -1.57 3.00 3.19
N LEU A 117 -1.11 1.78 2.93
CA LEU A 117 -0.12 1.50 1.89
C LEU A 117 -0.65 1.88 0.49
N LEU A 118 -1.92 1.56 0.19
CA LEU A 118 -2.56 1.95 -1.07
C LEU A 118 -2.69 3.47 -1.19
N ALA A 119 -3.11 4.15 -0.13
CA ALA A 119 -3.24 5.60 -0.13
C ALA A 119 -1.89 6.29 -0.36
N CYS A 120 -0.83 5.84 0.33
CA CYS A 120 0.52 6.35 0.12
C CYS A 120 1.02 6.09 -1.32
N ALA A 121 0.77 4.88 -1.85
CA ALA A 121 1.14 4.55 -3.22
C ALA A 121 0.41 5.41 -4.25
N PHE A 122 -0.90 5.66 -4.08
CA PHE A 122 -1.66 6.52 -4.98
C PHE A 122 -1.21 7.98 -4.91
N ALA A 123 -0.93 8.48 -3.70
CA ALA A 123 -0.46 9.85 -3.51
C ALA A 123 0.91 10.07 -4.17
N ASP A 124 1.82 9.11 -4.02
CA ASP A 124 3.15 9.16 -4.64
C ASP A 124 3.07 9.04 -6.18
N LEU A 125 2.20 8.19 -6.72
CA LEU A 125 1.94 8.10 -8.16
C LEU A 125 1.33 9.36 -8.76
N GLU A 126 0.57 10.14 -7.98
CA GLU A 126 -0.10 11.37 -8.44
C GLU A 126 0.79 12.59 -8.31
N GLY A 127 1.40 12.78 -7.14
CA GLY A 127 2.06 14.02 -6.77
C GLY A 127 3.49 13.88 -6.29
N TYR A 128 4.07 12.67 -6.27
CA TYR A 128 5.38 12.39 -5.67
C TYR A 128 5.47 12.85 -4.20
N ILE A 129 4.35 12.83 -3.51
CA ILE A 129 4.24 13.26 -2.11
C ILE A 129 3.49 12.19 -1.33
N ILE A 130 4.01 11.83 -0.16
CA ILE A 130 3.34 10.93 0.79
C ILE A 130 2.78 11.78 1.93
N PRO A 131 1.44 11.94 2.05
CA PRO A 131 0.83 12.74 3.10
C PRO A 131 1.05 12.14 4.49
N ASP A 132 1.54 12.95 5.41
CA ASP A 132 1.83 12.54 6.80
C ASP A 132 0.58 12.01 7.54
N GLN A 133 -0.61 12.45 7.14
CA GLN A 133 -1.88 12.02 7.74
C GLN A 133 -2.10 10.49 7.62
N PHE A 134 -1.75 9.89 6.47
CA PHE A 134 -1.84 8.43 6.29
C PHE A 134 -0.83 7.69 7.14
N LEU A 135 0.38 8.22 7.27
CA LEU A 135 1.44 7.64 8.08
C LEU A 135 1.09 7.69 9.57
N LEU A 136 0.57 8.81 10.04
CA LEU A 136 0.10 8.97 11.42
C LEU A 136 -1.09 8.05 11.73
N PHE A 137 -2.04 7.93 10.79
CA PHE A 137 -3.14 6.99 10.93
C PHE A 137 -2.62 5.54 11.04
N GLY A 138 -1.69 5.12 10.17
CA GLY A 138 -1.07 3.80 10.23
C GLY A 138 -0.33 3.54 11.54
N ALA A 139 0.43 4.52 12.05
CA ALA A 139 1.09 4.41 13.36
C ALA A 139 0.06 4.32 14.50
N GLY A 140 -1.03 5.08 14.42
CA GLY A 140 -2.13 5.00 15.38
C GLY A 140 -2.81 3.62 15.39
N VAL A 141 -3.05 3.04 14.21
CA VAL A 141 -3.56 1.66 14.09
C VAL A 141 -2.63 0.68 14.78
N PHE A 142 -1.33 0.73 14.52
CA PHE A 142 -0.34 -0.12 15.18
C PHE A 142 -0.43 -0.03 16.71
N ILE A 143 -0.48 1.19 17.27
CA ILE A 143 -0.56 1.42 18.72
C ILE A 143 -1.87 0.85 19.29
N VAL A 144 -3.00 1.05 18.62
CA VAL A 144 -4.30 0.53 19.07
C VAL A 144 -4.29 -1.00 19.11
N PHE A 145 -3.72 -1.66 18.10
CA PHE A 145 -3.70 -3.13 18.05
C PHE A 145 -2.68 -3.76 19.02
N LEU A 146 -1.72 -3.00 19.54
CA LEU A 146 -0.83 -3.48 20.61
C LEU A 146 -1.60 -3.92 21.87
N VAL A 147 -2.79 -3.37 22.12
CA VAL A 147 -3.62 -3.70 23.31
C VAL A 147 -4.03 -5.18 23.32
N TRP A 148 -4.22 -5.77 22.14
CA TRP A 148 -4.64 -7.17 21.99
C TRP A 148 -3.49 -8.13 21.70
N GLU A 149 -2.24 -7.63 21.70
CA GLU A 149 -1.08 -8.46 21.46
C GLU A 149 -0.67 -9.21 22.74
N PRO A 150 -0.34 -10.51 22.66
CA PRO A 150 0.13 -11.29 23.82
C PRO A 150 1.41 -10.72 24.43
N GLU A 151 2.31 -10.20 23.62
CA GLU A 151 3.59 -9.61 24.03
C GLU A 151 3.76 -8.18 23.49
N PRO A 152 2.99 -7.20 23.99
CA PRO A 152 2.93 -5.87 23.41
C PRO A 152 4.28 -5.14 23.49
N LEU A 153 5.03 -5.31 24.57
CA LEU A 153 6.34 -4.68 24.75
C LEU A 153 7.37 -5.22 23.73
N HIS A 154 7.39 -6.54 23.54
CA HIS A 154 8.28 -7.17 22.55
C HIS A 154 7.95 -6.66 21.13
N ARG A 155 6.68 -6.66 20.75
CA ARG A 155 6.21 -6.15 19.45
C ARG A 155 6.56 -4.67 19.29
N LEU A 156 6.39 -3.84 20.33
CA LEU A 156 6.74 -2.43 20.30
C LEU A 156 8.25 -2.21 20.10
N ILE A 157 9.09 -2.97 20.83
CA ILE A 157 10.56 -2.87 20.70
C ILE A 157 11.01 -3.29 19.29
N GLN A 158 10.52 -4.41 18.78
CA GLN A 158 10.84 -4.89 17.43
C GLN A 158 10.38 -3.90 16.35
N GLY A 159 9.17 -3.35 16.51
CA GLY A 159 8.64 -2.32 15.62
C GLY A 159 9.45 -1.03 15.68
N ALA A 160 9.78 -0.54 16.87
CA ALA A 160 10.60 0.65 17.04
C ALA A 160 12.01 0.47 16.42
N LEU A 161 12.64 -0.68 16.65
CA LEU A 161 13.92 -1.01 16.01
C LEU A 161 13.79 -1.05 14.48
N GLY A 162 12.73 -1.67 13.94
CA GLY A 162 12.48 -1.72 12.51
C GLY A 162 12.21 -0.35 11.90
N GLY A 163 11.40 0.47 12.60
CA GLY A 163 11.03 1.80 12.15
C GLY A 163 12.12 2.86 12.29
N LEU A 164 13.15 2.62 13.11
CA LEU A 164 14.25 3.56 13.31
C LEU A 164 15.56 3.09 12.68
N ALA A 165 15.94 1.81 12.85
CA ALA A 165 17.26 1.35 12.43
C ALA A 165 17.40 1.32 10.90
N VAL A 166 16.43 0.74 10.18
CA VAL A 166 16.50 0.60 8.72
C VAL A 166 16.38 1.97 8.03
N PRO A 167 15.34 2.79 8.27
CA PRO A 167 15.27 4.11 7.65
C PRO A 167 16.35 5.06 8.17
N GLY A 168 16.82 4.93 9.41
CA GLY A 168 17.94 5.71 9.94
C GLY A 168 19.26 5.41 9.23
N ALA A 169 19.56 4.13 8.98
CA ALA A 169 20.73 3.73 8.20
C ALA A 169 20.63 4.25 6.75
N LEU A 170 19.44 4.13 6.14
CA LEU A 170 19.20 4.66 4.79
C LEU A 170 19.35 6.18 4.75
N LEU A 171 18.81 6.90 5.74
CA LEU A 171 18.97 8.35 5.87
C LEU A 171 20.45 8.74 5.93
N ALA A 172 21.28 8.03 6.71
CA ALA A 172 22.72 8.31 6.78
C ALA A 172 23.39 8.18 5.40
N VAL A 173 23.03 7.16 4.63
CA VAL A 173 23.53 6.96 3.25
C VAL A 173 23.03 8.09 2.33
N VAL A 174 21.75 8.46 2.40
CA VAL A 174 21.14 9.53 1.61
C VAL A 174 21.84 10.85 1.87
N LEU A 175 22.00 11.25 3.14
CA LEU A 175 22.70 12.50 3.51
C LEU A 175 24.15 12.54 3.03
N MET A 176 24.85 11.37 3.08
CA MET A 176 26.20 11.28 2.54
C MET A 176 26.23 11.47 1.03
N MET A 177 25.27 10.91 0.31
CA MET A 177 25.15 11.06 -1.15
C MET A 177 24.77 12.49 -1.54
N GLU A 178 23.81 13.10 -0.85
CA GLU A 178 23.40 14.51 -1.07
C GLU A 178 24.56 15.48 -0.88
N LYS A 179 25.33 15.29 0.18
CA LYS A 179 26.54 16.08 0.43
C LYS A 179 27.57 15.96 -0.69
N ARG A 180 27.66 14.79 -1.34
CA ARG A 180 28.58 14.59 -2.48
C ARG A 180 28.04 15.10 -3.80
N MET A 181 26.73 14.95 -4.06
CA MET A 181 26.11 15.29 -5.34
C MET A 181 25.60 16.73 -5.41
N GLY A 182 25.42 17.41 -4.27
CA GLY A 182 24.89 18.77 -4.20
C GLY A 182 23.40 18.88 -4.59
N ARG A 183 22.65 17.77 -4.58
CA ARG A 183 21.22 17.71 -4.89
C ARG A 183 20.53 16.70 -4.01
N GLU A 184 19.24 16.88 -3.81
CA GLU A 184 18.41 15.90 -3.10
C GLU A 184 18.47 14.52 -3.80
N ALA A 185 18.74 13.47 -3.03
CA ALA A 185 18.88 12.10 -3.54
C ALA A 185 17.59 11.29 -3.39
N MET A 186 16.78 11.62 -2.35
CA MET A 186 15.59 10.83 -2.02
C MET A 186 14.53 11.69 -1.32
N GLY A 187 13.26 11.41 -1.58
CA GLY A 187 12.13 12.06 -0.90
C GLY A 187 12.03 11.68 0.57
N GLY A 188 11.82 12.68 1.44
CA GLY A 188 11.62 12.42 2.88
C GLY A 188 10.37 11.58 3.19
N GLY A 189 9.38 11.57 2.29
CA GLY A 189 8.17 10.75 2.40
C GLY A 189 8.45 9.25 2.38
N ASP A 190 9.38 8.79 1.53
CA ASP A 190 9.77 7.39 1.41
C ASP A 190 10.42 6.86 2.69
N LEU A 191 11.26 7.68 3.33
CA LEU A 191 11.87 7.35 4.63
C LEU A 191 10.82 7.19 5.72
N LYS A 192 9.83 8.08 5.75
CA LYS A 192 8.72 8.01 6.71
C LYS A 192 7.85 6.77 6.45
N LEU A 193 7.59 6.42 5.19
CA LEU A 193 6.86 5.21 4.83
C LEU A 193 7.62 3.95 5.26
N LEU A 194 8.95 3.90 5.04
CA LEU A 194 9.81 2.83 5.55
C LEU A 194 9.83 2.77 7.08
N ALA A 195 9.74 3.91 7.77
CA ALA A 195 9.61 3.92 9.22
C ALA A 195 8.27 3.29 9.67
N LEU A 196 7.18 3.63 8.99
CA LEU A 196 5.87 3.02 9.26
C LEU A 196 5.90 1.50 8.98
N THR A 197 6.41 1.06 7.83
CA THR A 197 6.48 -0.38 7.52
C THR A 197 7.34 -1.12 8.54
N GLY A 198 8.38 -0.50 9.07
CA GLY A 198 9.23 -1.06 10.12
C GLY A 198 8.51 -1.32 11.44
N LEU A 199 7.50 -0.50 11.79
CA LEU A 199 6.66 -0.76 12.97
C LEU A 199 5.95 -2.11 12.89
N TYR A 200 5.44 -2.46 11.71
CA TYR A 200 4.67 -3.69 11.47
C TYR A 200 5.55 -4.92 11.20
N LEU A 201 6.68 -4.73 10.52
CA LEU A 201 7.52 -5.83 10.04
C LEU A 201 8.68 -6.16 11.00
N GLY A 202 8.97 -5.28 11.97
CA GLY A 202 10.18 -5.38 12.75
C GLY A 202 11.45 -5.12 11.92
N TRP A 203 12.62 -5.21 12.55
CA TRP A 203 13.88 -4.80 11.90
C TRP A 203 14.33 -5.73 10.77
N MET A 204 14.23 -7.05 10.94
CA MET A 204 14.57 -8.01 9.86
C MET A 204 13.61 -7.96 8.70
N GLY A 205 12.29 -7.91 9.00
CA GLY A 205 11.27 -7.79 7.98
C GLY A 205 11.38 -6.48 7.20
N ASN A 206 11.70 -5.37 7.88
CA ASN A 206 11.86 -4.08 7.21
C ASN A 206 13.13 -4.02 6.33
N LEU A 207 14.20 -4.72 6.71
CA LEU A 207 15.37 -4.88 5.85
C LEU A 207 15.02 -5.67 4.58
N LEU A 208 14.28 -6.77 4.71
CA LEU A 208 13.78 -7.53 3.57
C LEU A 208 12.85 -6.67 2.69
N CYS A 209 11.96 -5.89 3.30
CA CYS A 209 11.10 -4.94 2.60
C CYS A 209 11.92 -3.92 1.80
N LEU A 210 12.96 -3.32 2.39
CA LEU A 210 13.85 -2.39 1.70
C LEU A 210 14.51 -3.02 0.47
N LEU A 211 15.06 -4.24 0.60
CA LEU A 211 15.69 -4.96 -0.51
C LEU A 211 14.69 -5.23 -1.64
N LEU A 212 13.50 -5.71 -1.30
CA LEU A 212 12.43 -5.94 -2.28
C LEU A 212 11.95 -4.63 -2.93
N ALA A 213 11.82 -3.55 -2.15
CA ALA A 213 11.43 -2.24 -2.67
C ALA A 213 12.46 -1.70 -3.68
N CYS A 214 13.75 -1.89 -3.43
CA CYS A 214 14.81 -1.54 -4.38
C CYS A 214 14.68 -2.33 -5.69
N VAL A 215 14.49 -3.65 -5.61
CA VAL A 215 14.30 -4.50 -6.80
C VAL A 215 13.07 -4.07 -7.59
N LEU A 216 11.92 -3.91 -6.91
CA LEU A 216 10.68 -3.49 -7.55
C LEU A 216 10.79 -2.08 -8.16
N GLY A 217 11.45 -1.15 -7.46
CA GLY A 217 11.71 0.20 -7.97
C GLY A 217 12.57 0.21 -9.22
N ILE A 218 13.64 -0.60 -9.26
CA ILE A 218 14.48 -0.76 -10.45
C ILE A 218 13.67 -1.37 -11.61
N CYS A 219 12.90 -2.43 -11.34
CA CYS A 219 12.06 -3.04 -12.36
C CYS A 219 11.02 -2.06 -12.92
N ALA A 220 10.36 -1.29 -12.05
CA ALA A 220 9.40 -0.27 -12.46
C ALA A 220 10.06 0.85 -13.29
N GLY A 221 11.25 1.28 -12.89
CA GLY A 221 12.05 2.27 -13.63
C GLY A 221 12.42 1.79 -15.02
N LEU A 222 12.91 0.56 -15.13
CA LEU A 222 13.25 -0.04 -16.42
C LEU A 222 12.01 -0.22 -17.32
N ALA A 223 10.90 -0.65 -16.74
CA ALA A 223 9.64 -0.84 -17.46
C ALA A 223 9.01 0.47 -17.95
N SER A 224 9.21 1.58 -17.22
CA SER A 224 8.67 2.88 -17.61
C SER A 224 9.32 3.49 -18.87
N GLY A 225 10.52 3.04 -19.22
CA GLY A 225 11.30 3.55 -20.36
C GLY A 225 11.70 5.03 -20.25
N ARG A 226 11.34 5.72 -19.18
CA ARG A 226 11.62 7.15 -18.96
C ARG A 226 12.92 7.28 -18.18
N ARG A 227 14.02 7.59 -18.88
CA ARG A 227 15.36 7.68 -18.27
C ARG A 227 15.57 8.93 -17.42
N ASP A 228 14.83 10.02 -17.70
CA ASP A 228 15.04 11.32 -17.08
C ASP A 228 13.90 11.79 -16.15
N ALA A 229 12.86 10.98 -15.95
CA ALA A 229 11.75 11.31 -15.07
C ALA A 229 11.96 10.69 -13.67
N PRO A 230 11.60 11.41 -12.60
CA PRO A 230 11.60 10.81 -11.26
C PRO A 230 10.66 9.61 -11.22
N ILE A 231 11.09 8.55 -10.54
CA ILE A 231 10.31 7.32 -10.39
C ILE A 231 9.66 7.37 -9.00
N PRO A 232 8.32 7.29 -8.90
CA PRO A 232 7.66 7.21 -7.60
C PRO A 232 8.06 5.88 -6.94
N TRP A 233 8.70 5.95 -5.78
CA TRP A 233 9.19 4.76 -5.09
C TRP A 233 8.21 4.22 -4.04
N GLY A 234 7.28 5.06 -3.58
CA GLY A 234 6.23 4.70 -2.64
C GLY A 234 5.42 3.44 -3.02
N PRO A 235 4.97 3.28 -4.29
CA PRO A 235 4.30 2.06 -4.72
C PRO A 235 5.15 0.80 -4.59
N SER A 236 6.46 0.91 -4.85
CA SER A 236 7.41 -0.20 -4.70
C SER A 236 7.60 -0.58 -3.23
N ILE A 237 7.70 0.41 -2.34
CA ILE A 237 7.75 0.20 -0.88
C ILE A 237 6.45 -0.44 -0.39
N ALA A 238 5.29 0.07 -0.81
CA ALA A 238 3.99 -0.47 -0.42
C ALA A 238 3.82 -1.94 -0.85
N ALA A 239 4.18 -2.26 -2.09
CA ALA A 239 4.13 -3.63 -2.61
C ALA A 239 5.13 -4.55 -1.87
N ALA A 240 6.36 -4.09 -1.64
CA ALA A 240 7.38 -4.82 -0.91
C ALA A 240 6.94 -5.09 0.54
N ALA A 241 6.40 -4.07 1.22
CA ALA A 241 5.89 -4.19 2.57
C ALA A 241 4.76 -5.21 2.66
N TRP A 242 3.83 -5.19 1.71
CA TRP A 242 2.74 -6.15 1.66
C TRP A 242 3.23 -7.58 1.44
N VAL A 243 4.11 -7.79 0.47
CA VAL A 243 4.72 -9.11 0.20
C VAL A 243 5.49 -9.60 1.44
N THR A 244 6.28 -8.74 2.06
CA THR A 244 7.03 -9.08 3.28
C THR A 244 6.09 -9.39 4.44
N LEU A 245 5.00 -8.64 4.61
CA LEU A 245 3.99 -8.93 5.62
C LEU A 245 3.40 -10.33 5.44
N LEU A 246 3.16 -10.76 4.21
CA LEU A 246 2.57 -12.06 3.91
C LEU A 246 3.56 -13.23 4.00
N THR A 247 4.79 -13.04 3.56
CA THR A 247 5.75 -14.14 3.31
C THR A 247 7.04 -14.02 4.12
N GLY A 248 7.29 -12.87 4.76
CA GLY A 248 8.57 -12.54 5.39
C GLY A 248 9.01 -13.57 6.43
N ASP A 249 8.09 -14.06 7.27
CA ASP A 249 8.39 -15.07 8.27
C ASP A 249 8.99 -16.34 7.64
N ARG A 250 8.39 -16.80 6.53
CA ARG A 250 8.85 -18.00 5.81
C ARG A 250 10.21 -17.78 5.15
N VAL A 251 10.40 -16.63 4.53
CA VAL A 251 11.65 -16.25 3.86
C VAL A 251 12.78 -16.14 4.88
N LEU A 252 12.53 -15.49 6.00
CA LEU A 252 13.51 -15.34 7.07
C LEU A 252 13.86 -16.68 7.73
N GLN A 253 12.87 -17.52 8.02
CA GLN A 253 13.11 -18.86 8.55
C GLN A 253 13.91 -19.73 7.58
N TRP A 254 13.57 -19.70 6.29
CA TRP A 254 14.34 -20.39 5.27
C TRP A 254 15.80 -19.89 5.23
N TYR A 255 16.01 -18.57 5.25
CA TYR A 255 17.34 -17.98 5.24
C TYR A 255 18.14 -18.39 6.48
N LEU A 256 17.57 -18.29 7.69
CA LEU A 256 18.23 -18.68 8.93
C LEU A 256 18.55 -20.18 8.97
N SER A 257 17.70 -21.02 8.42
CA SER A 257 17.94 -22.47 8.34
C SER A 257 19.18 -22.83 7.51
N LEU A 258 19.58 -21.97 6.54
CA LEU A 258 20.83 -22.18 5.78
C LEU A 258 22.09 -22.00 6.64
N PHE A 259 21.99 -21.29 7.76
CA PHE A 259 23.07 -21.06 8.72
C PHE A 259 22.99 -21.95 9.97
N GLY A 260 22.03 -22.91 10.00
CA GLY A 260 21.86 -23.82 11.13
C GLY A 260 21.23 -23.15 12.38
N MET A 261 20.54 -22.04 12.20
CA MET A 261 19.83 -21.32 13.26
C MET A 261 18.34 -21.61 13.22
#